data_959864f19b07ba011e11ee6bd038ad35
#
_entry.id   959864f19b07ba011e11ee6bd038ad35
#
_cell.length_a   1.000
_cell.length_b   1.000
_cell.length_c   1.000
_cell.angle_alpha   90.00
_cell.angle_beta   90.00
_cell.angle_gamma   90.00
#
_symmetry.space_group_name_H-M   'P 1'
#
loop_
_entity.id
_entity.type
_entity.pdbx_description
1 polymer ?
#
loop_
_entity_poly.entity_id
_entity_poly.type
_entity_poly.pdbx_seq_one_letter_code
_entity_poly.pdbx_strand_id
1 'polypeptide(L)'
;MKIKTILTPVTCALLISFSAHAADADNYKNVINRTGAPQYMKDYDYDDHQRFNPFFDLGAWHGHLLPDGPNTMGGFPGVALLTEEYINFMASNFDRLTVWQDGKKVDFTLEAYSIPGALVQKLTAKDVQVEMTLRFATPRTSLLETKITSNKPLDLVWDGELLEKLEAKEGKPLSDKTIAGEYPDYQRKISATRDGLKVTFGKVRATWDLLTSGESEYQVHKSLPVQTEINGNRFTSKAHINGSTTLYTTYSHLLTAQEVSKEQMQIRDILARPAFYLTASQQRWEEYLKKGLTNPDATPEQTRVAVKAIETLNGNWRSPGGAVK
;
A
#
# COMPACT_ATOMS: atom_id res chain seq x y z
N MET A 1 11.48 -80.71 -17.47
CA MET A 1 10.77 -79.47 -17.10
C MET A 1 11.80 -78.39 -16.89
N LYS A 2 11.98 -77.47 -17.88
CA LYS A 2 13.02 -76.44 -17.86
C LYS A 2 12.33 -75.12 -17.47
N ILE A 3 12.68 -74.60 -16.32
CA ILE A 3 12.21 -73.32 -15.85
C ILE A 3 13.09 -72.19 -16.47
N LYS A 4 12.54 -71.39 -17.32
CA LYS A 4 13.19 -70.17 -17.84
C LYS A 4 12.97 -69.03 -16.87
N THR A 5 14.03 -68.58 -16.24
CA THR A 5 14.07 -67.34 -15.43
C THR A 5 14.19 -66.17 -16.40
N ILE A 6 13.17 -65.31 -16.40
CA ILE A 6 13.16 -64.01 -17.12
C ILE A 6 13.69 -62.96 -16.15
N LEU A 7 14.89 -62.47 -16.41
CA LEU A 7 15.39 -61.23 -15.73
C LEU A 7 14.78 -60.01 -16.44
N THR A 8 13.95 -59.27 -15.72
CA THR A 8 13.51 -57.93 -16.11
C THR A 8 14.55 -56.89 -15.66
N PRO A 9 15.02 -56.02 -16.55
CA PRO A 9 15.92 -54.94 -16.13
C PRO A 9 15.09 -53.86 -15.38
N VAL A 10 15.45 -53.62 -14.15
CA VAL A 10 14.97 -52.49 -13.38
C VAL A 10 15.68 -51.25 -13.88
N THR A 11 15.00 -50.43 -14.67
CA THR A 11 15.46 -49.10 -15.07
C THR A 11 15.27 -48.17 -13.91
N CYS A 12 16.36 -47.86 -13.18
CA CYS A 12 16.38 -46.85 -12.16
C CYS A 12 16.35 -45.46 -12.84
N ALA A 13 15.16 -44.89 -12.97
CA ALA A 13 15.04 -43.49 -13.39
C ALA A 13 15.49 -42.60 -12.23
N LEU A 14 16.69 -42.00 -12.33
CA LEU A 14 17.11 -40.91 -11.48
C LEU A 14 16.20 -39.71 -11.78
N LEU A 15 15.19 -39.50 -10.94
CA LEU A 15 14.49 -38.23 -10.84
C LEU A 15 15.45 -37.23 -10.21
N ILE A 16 16.17 -36.48 -11.04
CA ILE A 16 16.85 -35.26 -10.63
C ILE A 16 15.73 -34.26 -10.38
N SER A 17 15.27 -34.16 -9.14
CA SER A 17 14.45 -33.08 -8.67
C SER A 17 15.32 -31.83 -8.71
N PHE A 18 15.22 -31.05 -9.77
CA PHE A 18 15.60 -29.67 -9.75
C PHE A 18 14.66 -29.01 -8.74
N SER A 19 15.13 -28.85 -7.51
CA SER A 19 14.54 -27.88 -6.58
C SER A 19 14.78 -26.52 -7.20
N ALA A 20 13.86 -26.08 -8.08
CA ALA A 20 13.74 -24.68 -8.37
C ALA A 20 13.48 -24.03 -7.01
N HIS A 21 14.46 -23.33 -6.46
CA HIS A 21 14.24 -22.46 -5.32
C HIS A 21 13.14 -21.53 -5.78
N ALA A 22 11.94 -21.72 -5.22
CA ALA A 22 10.87 -20.76 -5.41
C ALA A 22 11.45 -19.41 -5.02
N ALA A 23 11.39 -18.44 -5.93
CA ALA A 23 11.90 -17.10 -5.66
C ALA A 23 10.96 -16.45 -4.66
N ASP A 24 11.17 -16.80 -3.37
CA ASP A 24 10.39 -16.31 -2.27
C ASP A 24 10.65 -14.81 -2.10
N ALA A 25 9.62 -14.00 -2.28
CA ALA A 25 9.69 -12.56 -2.16
C ALA A 25 10.22 -12.12 -0.78
N ASP A 26 9.97 -12.89 0.26
CA ASP A 26 10.42 -12.61 1.63
C ASP A 26 11.95 -12.57 1.78
N ASN A 27 12.69 -13.18 0.85
CA ASN A 27 14.15 -13.13 0.83
C ASN A 27 14.72 -11.77 0.37
N TYR A 28 13.87 -10.87 -0.17
CA TYR A 28 14.31 -9.62 -0.78
C TYR A 28 13.78 -8.39 -0.03
N LYS A 29 13.98 -8.36 1.28
CA LYS A 29 13.57 -7.21 2.10
C LYS A 29 14.33 -5.93 1.71
N ASN A 30 13.61 -4.83 1.64
CA ASN A 30 14.13 -3.46 1.45
C ASN A 30 15.10 -3.32 0.26
N VAL A 31 14.81 -3.96 -0.87
CA VAL A 31 15.58 -3.78 -2.10
C VAL A 31 15.44 -2.35 -2.61
N ILE A 32 14.25 -1.78 -2.49
CA ILE A 32 14.01 -0.35 -2.65
C ILE A 32 13.62 0.22 -1.28
N ASN A 33 14.22 1.33 -0.88
CA ASN A 33 13.78 2.05 0.31
C ASN A 33 12.41 2.68 0.04
N ARG A 34 11.39 2.22 0.77
CA ARG A 34 10.01 2.69 0.70
C ARG A 34 9.62 3.56 1.90
N THR A 35 10.59 3.92 2.74
CA THR A 35 10.33 4.67 3.98
C THR A 35 10.18 6.15 3.72
N GLY A 36 9.23 6.80 4.38
CA GLY A 36 9.08 8.25 4.35
C GLY A 36 7.79 8.77 4.93
N ALA A 37 7.79 10.05 5.30
CA ALA A 37 6.62 10.78 5.78
C ALA A 37 6.59 12.18 5.17
N PRO A 38 6.04 12.35 3.96
CA PRO A 38 5.95 13.64 3.29
C PRO A 38 5.20 14.67 4.14
N GLN A 39 5.70 15.90 4.15
CA GLN A 39 5.11 17.00 4.93
C GLN A 39 4.41 18.04 4.04
N TYR A 40 4.51 17.87 2.72
CA TYR A 40 3.98 18.80 1.72
C TYR A 40 3.31 18.03 0.60
N MET A 41 2.33 18.65 -0.07
CA MET A 41 1.65 18.05 -1.21
C MET A 41 2.63 17.69 -2.33
N LYS A 42 3.62 18.56 -2.57
CA LYS A 42 4.76 18.30 -3.46
C LYS A 42 6.03 18.37 -2.62
N ASP A 43 6.43 17.24 -2.07
CA ASP A 43 7.63 17.15 -1.23
C ASP A 43 8.78 16.59 -2.06
N TYR A 44 9.35 17.45 -2.93
CA TYR A 44 10.53 17.12 -3.72
C TYR A 44 11.52 18.27 -3.70
N ASP A 45 12.79 17.94 -3.78
CA ASP A 45 13.88 18.85 -4.01
C ASP A 45 14.27 18.77 -5.49
N TYR A 46 14.33 19.92 -6.16
CA TYR A 46 14.76 19.98 -7.56
C TYR A 46 16.22 19.55 -7.76
N ASP A 47 17.04 19.69 -6.71
CA ASP A 47 18.45 19.32 -6.74
C ASP A 47 18.68 17.85 -6.41
N ASP A 48 17.83 17.23 -5.58
CA ASP A 48 17.94 15.83 -5.13
C ASP A 48 16.97 14.84 -5.80
N HIS A 49 16.11 15.27 -6.66
CA HIS A 49 15.19 14.47 -7.48
C HIS A 49 14.50 13.29 -6.75
N GLN A 50 13.53 13.57 -5.92
CA GLN A 50 12.70 12.61 -5.20
C GLN A 50 13.30 12.03 -3.92
N ARG A 51 12.85 12.55 -2.80
CA ARG A 51 13.16 12.00 -1.47
C ARG A 51 12.49 10.66 -1.21
N PHE A 52 11.37 10.37 -1.86
CA PHE A 52 10.54 9.23 -1.53
C PHE A 52 10.31 8.33 -2.75
N ASN A 53 10.29 7.01 -2.48
CA ASN A 53 9.97 5.99 -3.47
C ASN A 53 8.69 5.24 -3.04
N PRO A 54 7.48 5.78 -3.26
CA PRO A 54 6.26 5.10 -2.91
C PRO A 54 6.13 3.74 -3.61
N PHE A 55 5.49 2.82 -2.94
CA PHE A 55 5.15 1.52 -3.50
C PHE A 55 3.92 1.65 -4.39
N PHE A 56 4.10 1.40 -5.68
CA PHE A 56 3.05 1.25 -6.69
C PHE A 56 3.08 -0.14 -7.26
N ASP A 57 1.94 -0.67 -7.67
CA ASP A 57 1.82 -1.97 -8.32
C ASP A 57 0.57 -2.01 -9.23
N LEU A 58 0.50 -2.98 -10.13
CA LEU A 58 -0.62 -3.18 -11.07
C LEU A 58 -0.96 -1.94 -11.93
N GLY A 59 -0.02 -1.03 -12.10
CA GLY A 59 -0.25 0.20 -12.84
C GLY A 59 -1.14 1.21 -12.11
N ALA A 60 -1.19 1.15 -10.78
CA ALA A 60 -2.00 2.05 -9.97
C ALA A 60 -1.51 3.50 -10.04
N TRP A 61 -2.45 4.44 -9.92
CA TRP A 61 -2.22 5.87 -9.87
C TRP A 61 -2.11 6.41 -8.44
N HIS A 62 -2.09 5.53 -7.46
CA HIS A 62 -1.80 5.85 -6.07
C HIS A 62 -0.76 4.89 -5.51
N GLY A 63 -0.02 5.34 -4.52
CA GLY A 63 1.02 4.55 -3.86
C GLY A 63 1.14 4.86 -2.38
N HIS A 64 1.95 4.06 -1.70
CA HIS A 64 2.09 4.11 -0.25
C HIS A 64 3.56 4.07 0.15
N LEU A 65 3.88 4.64 1.31
CA LEU A 65 5.19 4.55 1.95
C LEU A 65 5.13 3.71 3.22
N LEU A 66 6.27 3.24 3.65
CA LEU A 66 6.47 2.69 5.00
C LEU A 66 6.69 3.84 5.99
N PRO A 67 6.28 3.67 7.25
CA PRO A 67 6.57 4.64 8.29
C PRO A 67 8.08 4.82 8.50
N ASP A 68 8.48 6.03 8.83
CA ASP A 68 9.86 6.41 9.12
C ASP A 68 10.17 6.43 10.63
N GLY A 69 9.18 6.18 11.47
CA GLY A 69 9.37 6.14 12.92
C GLY A 69 8.07 5.94 13.73
N PRO A 70 8.16 6.07 15.06
CA PRO A 70 7.03 5.84 15.96
C PRO A 70 5.83 6.76 15.73
N ASN A 71 6.06 7.96 15.20
CA ASN A 71 4.99 8.93 14.95
C ASN A 71 4.15 8.58 13.72
N THR A 72 4.66 7.74 12.84
CA THR A 72 4.02 7.35 11.58
C THR A 72 3.66 5.86 11.53
N MET A 73 4.07 5.06 12.53
CA MET A 73 3.72 3.64 12.61
C MET A 73 2.21 3.41 12.74
N GLY A 74 1.74 2.29 12.24
CA GLY A 74 0.33 1.90 12.22
C GLY A 74 -0.45 2.40 11.01
N GLY A 75 0.22 3.14 10.10
CA GLY A 75 -0.32 3.60 8.82
C GLY A 75 0.69 3.44 7.71
N PHE A 76 0.28 3.73 6.48
CA PHE A 76 1.16 3.79 5.32
C PHE A 76 1.22 5.25 4.85
N PRO A 77 2.25 6.00 5.30
CA PRO A 77 2.35 7.43 5.05
C PRO A 77 2.38 7.80 3.59
N GLY A 78 2.18 9.09 3.31
CA GLY A 78 2.36 9.64 2.01
C GLY A 78 1.47 8.99 0.97
N VAL A 79 0.16 8.98 1.16
CA VAL A 79 -0.73 8.57 0.08
C VAL A 79 -0.34 9.36 -1.16
N ALA A 80 0.50 8.72 -1.99
CA ALA A 80 1.02 9.32 -3.20
C ALA A 80 -0.04 9.20 -4.28
N LEU A 81 -0.41 10.33 -4.87
CA LEU A 81 -1.33 10.40 -6.00
C LEU A 81 -0.53 10.87 -7.21
N LEU A 82 -0.57 10.10 -8.29
CA LEU A 82 0.05 10.49 -9.54
C LEU A 82 -0.91 11.38 -10.33
N THR A 83 -0.39 12.51 -10.73
CA THR A 83 -0.92 13.30 -11.84
C THR A 83 -0.10 12.99 -13.11
N GLU A 84 -0.37 13.62 -14.22
CA GLU A 84 0.35 13.34 -15.47
C GLU A 84 1.89 13.43 -15.34
N GLU A 85 2.39 14.40 -14.57
CA GLU A 85 3.82 14.71 -14.48
C GLU A 85 4.41 14.54 -13.08
N TYR A 86 3.58 14.58 -12.02
CA TYR A 86 4.07 14.72 -10.65
C TYR A 86 3.46 13.72 -9.70
N ILE A 87 4.23 13.36 -8.68
CA ILE A 87 3.73 12.72 -7.47
C ILE A 87 3.24 13.82 -6.53
N ASN A 88 1.99 13.72 -6.12
CA ASN A 88 1.39 14.57 -5.10
C ASN A 88 1.05 13.73 -3.87
N PHE A 89 1.41 14.18 -2.69
CA PHE A 89 1.09 13.51 -1.45
C PHE A 89 -0.19 14.10 -0.85
N MET A 90 -1.20 13.26 -0.65
CA MET A 90 -2.46 13.68 -0.07
C MET A 90 -2.34 13.94 1.44
N ALA A 91 -1.54 13.14 2.11
CA ALA A 91 -1.39 13.16 3.55
C ALA A 91 0.00 12.70 3.98
N SER A 92 0.53 13.20 5.10
CA SER A 92 1.69 12.63 5.77
C SER A 92 1.34 11.31 6.45
N ASN A 93 0.25 11.31 7.22
CA ASN A 93 -0.38 10.15 7.83
C ASN A 93 -1.85 10.11 7.40
N PHE A 94 -2.28 8.96 6.93
CA PHE A 94 -3.66 8.76 6.54
C PHE A 94 -4.12 7.37 6.98
N ASP A 95 -5.24 7.31 7.70
CA ASP A 95 -5.80 6.07 8.24
C ASP A 95 -4.81 5.31 9.15
N ARG A 96 -4.09 6.04 10.00
CA ARG A 96 -3.09 5.50 10.92
C ARG A 96 -3.77 4.87 12.12
N LEU A 97 -3.56 3.57 12.33
CA LEU A 97 -4.07 2.82 13.47
C LEU A 97 -3.27 3.11 14.74
N THR A 98 -3.98 3.46 15.79
CA THR A 98 -3.52 3.41 17.17
C THR A 98 -4.43 2.46 17.96
N VAL A 99 -3.86 1.71 18.89
CA VAL A 99 -4.58 0.71 19.67
C VAL A 99 -4.63 1.15 21.14
N TRP A 100 -5.78 0.97 21.76
CA TRP A 100 -6.00 1.29 23.16
C TRP A 100 -6.49 0.05 23.90
N GLN A 101 -5.96 -0.18 25.08
CA GLN A 101 -6.32 -1.27 25.97
C GLN A 101 -6.55 -0.74 27.37
N ASP A 102 -7.68 -1.06 27.98
CA ASP A 102 -8.04 -0.60 29.32
C ASP A 102 -7.96 0.95 29.45
N GLY A 103 -8.36 1.70 28.39
CA GLY A 103 -8.34 3.17 28.32
C GLY A 103 -6.94 3.80 28.15
N LYS A 104 -5.89 3.00 27.92
CA LYS A 104 -4.53 3.48 27.70
C LYS A 104 -4.05 3.14 26.29
N LYS A 105 -3.37 4.08 25.64
CA LYS A 105 -2.71 3.81 24.37
C LYS A 105 -1.63 2.76 24.56
N VAL A 106 -1.60 1.77 23.66
CA VAL A 106 -0.56 0.73 23.62
C VAL A 106 0.67 1.30 22.94
N ASP A 107 1.80 1.22 23.62
CA ASP A 107 3.10 1.61 23.06
C ASP A 107 3.75 0.40 22.37
N PHE A 108 4.03 0.55 21.07
CA PHE A 108 4.60 -0.50 20.25
C PHE A 108 6.06 -0.23 19.89
N THR A 109 6.82 -1.32 19.73
CA THR A 109 8.01 -1.32 18.90
C THR A 109 7.64 -1.62 17.45
N LEU A 110 8.35 -1.00 16.49
CA LEU A 110 8.10 -1.12 15.07
C LEU A 110 9.20 -1.91 14.36
N GLU A 111 8.82 -2.91 13.58
CA GLU A 111 9.59 -3.44 12.46
C GLU A 111 8.82 -3.12 11.18
N ALA A 112 9.44 -2.41 10.22
CA ALA A 112 8.84 -2.07 8.93
C ALA A 112 9.79 -2.41 7.78
N TYR A 113 9.28 -3.08 6.76
CA TYR A 113 10.06 -3.43 5.57
C TYR A 113 9.18 -3.59 4.34
N SER A 114 9.78 -3.39 3.17
CA SER A 114 9.19 -3.77 1.90
C SER A 114 9.72 -5.12 1.44
N ILE A 115 8.88 -5.84 0.72
CA ILE A 115 9.26 -7.00 -0.09
C ILE A 115 8.66 -6.80 -1.49
N PRO A 116 9.14 -7.51 -2.52
CA PRO A 116 8.50 -7.48 -3.83
C PRO A 116 6.98 -7.71 -3.74
N GLY A 117 6.21 -6.70 -4.08
CA GLY A 117 4.74 -6.73 -4.06
C GLY A 117 4.07 -6.50 -2.72
N ALA A 118 4.79 -6.08 -1.66
CA ALA A 118 4.15 -5.72 -0.41
C ALA A 118 4.93 -4.72 0.45
N LEU A 119 4.18 -4.00 1.29
CA LEU A 119 4.70 -3.28 2.44
C LEU A 119 4.24 -3.99 3.71
N VAL A 120 5.14 -4.18 4.68
CA VAL A 120 4.88 -4.91 5.92
C VAL A 120 5.26 -4.06 7.12
N GLN A 121 4.41 -4.05 8.14
CA GLN A 121 4.71 -3.53 9.46
C GLN A 121 4.38 -4.57 10.52
N LYS A 122 5.23 -4.71 11.52
CA LYS A 122 4.98 -5.49 12.73
C LYS A 122 5.12 -4.58 13.92
N LEU A 123 4.03 -4.42 14.64
CA LEU A 123 3.95 -3.64 15.87
C LEU A 123 3.87 -4.61 17.03
N THR A 124 4.81 -4.55 17.94
CA THR A 124 4.90 -5.50 19.06
C THR A 124 4.87 -4.76 20.37
N ALA A 125 3.94 -5.16 21.23
CA ALA A 125 3.86 -4.80 22.65
C ALA A 125 3.76 -6.07 23.49
N LYS A 126 3.77 -5.93 24.81
CA LYS A 126 3.76 -7.08 25.75
C LYS A 126 2.57 -8.01 25.53
N ASP A 127 1.37 -7.44 25.42
CA ASP A 127 0.10 -8.20 25.39
C ASP A 127 -0.67 -8.03 24.06
N VAL A 128 -0.13 -7.26 23.11
CA VAL A 128 -0.75 -6.96 21.82
C VAL A 128 0.29 -7.02 20.71
N GLN A 129 -0.05 -7.71 19.64
CA GLN A 129 0.75 -7.72 18.41
C GLN A 129 -0.16 -7.31 17.25
N VAL A 130 0.38 -6.48 16.33
CA VAL A 130 -0.31 -6.10 15.11
C VAL A 130 0.62 -6.33 13.94
N GLU A 131 0.20 -7.16 12.98
CA GLU A 131 0.89 -7.34 11.71
C GLU A 131 0.03 -6.75 10.59
N MET A 132 0.63 -5.87 9.80
CA MET A 132 -0.01 -5.15 8.71
C MET A 132 0.69 -5.46 7.41
N THR A 133 -0.02 -5.97 6.42
CA THR A 133 0.51 -6.28 5.09
C THR A 133 -0.34 -5.60 4.02
N LEU A 134 0.25 -4.67 3.28
CA LEU A 134 -0.40 -3.95 2.19
C LEU A 134 0.05 -4.49 0.83
N ARG A 135 -0.91 -4.84 -0.03
CA ARG A 135 -0.72 -5.30 -1.40
C ARG A 135 -1.73 -4.63 -2.34
N PHE A 136 -1.46 -4.59 -3.63
CA PHE A 136 -2.47 -4.16 -4.61
C PHE A 136 -3.34 -5.34 -5.04
N ALA A 137 -4.66 -5.14 -4.98
CA ALA A 137 -5.68 -6.09 -5.42
C ALA A 137 -6.13 -5.82 -6.86
N THR A 138 -6.23 -4.55 -7.24
CA THR A 138 -6.57 -4.08 -8.60
C THR A 138 -5.71 -2.89 -8.99
N PRO A 139 -5.74 -2.43 -10.26
CA PRO A 139 -5.10 -1.17 -10.66
C PRO A 139 -5.65 0.08 -9.94
N ARG A 140 -6.77 -0.04 -9.25
CA ARG A 140 -7.43 1.09 -8.54
C ARG A 140 -7.41 0.95 -7.04
N THR A 141 -7.19 -0.27 -6.53
CA THR A 141 -7.43 -0.58 -5.12
C THR A 141 -6.26 -1.37 -4.53
N SER A 142 -5.67 -0.84 -3.47
CA SER A 142 -4.79 -1.59 -2.58
C SER A 142 -5.59 -2.20 -1.42
N LEU A 143 -5.12 -3.34 -0.92
CA LEU A 143 -5.72 -4.12 0.16
C LEU A 143 -4.72 -4.25 1.30
N LEU A 144 -5.13 -3.81 2.48
CA LEU A 144 -4.41 -3.96 3.73
C LEU A 144 -5.04 -5.08 4.55
N GLU A 145 -4.24 -6.09 4.89
CA GLU A 145 -4.54 -7.05 5.94
C GLU A 145 -3.93 -6.57 7.24
N THR A 146 -4.72 -6.52 8.32
CA THR A 146 -4.27 -6.17 9.68
C THR A 146 -4.64 -7.30 10.62
N LYS A 147 -3.65 -8.10 11.01
CA LYS A 147 -3.79 -9.19 12.00
C LYS A 147 -3.48 -8.64 13.38
N ILE A 148 -4.44 -8.72 14.28
CA ILE A 148 -4.31 -8.26 15.66
C ILE A 148 -4.39 -9.49 16.58
N THR A 149 -3.39 -9.65 17.45
CA THR A 149 -3.36 -10.68 18.48
C THR A 149 -3.44 -10.01 19.85
N SER A 150 -4.48 -10.35 20.61
CA SER A 150 -4.69 -9.85 21.98
C SER A 150 -5.58 -10.82 22.77
N ASN A 151 -5.32 -10.91 24.07
CA ASN A 151 -6.17 -11.67 25.00
C ASN A 151 -7.29 -10.83 25.62
N LYS A 152 -7.33 -9.53 25.33
CA LYS A 152 -8.28 -8.57 25.90
C LYS A 152 -8.98 -7.78 24.82
N PRO A 153 -10.15 -7.19 25.15
CA PRO A 153 -10.78 -6.21 24.27
C PRO A 153 -9.88 -5.02 23.99
N LEU A 154 -10.01 -4.46 22.79
CA LEU A 154 -9.22 -3.32 22.34
C LEU A 154 -10.14 -2.27 21.68
N ASP A 155 -9.81 -1.01 21.89
CA ASP A 155 -10.35 0.09 21.10
C ASP A 155 -9.35 0.45 20.00
N LEU A 156 -9.82 0.47 18.78
CA LEU A 156 -9.05 0.78 17.60
C LEU A 156 -9.40 2.20 17.16
N VAL A 157 -8.39 3.01 16.94
CA VAL A 157 -8.54 4.39 16.51
C VAL A 157 -7.68 4.63 15.27
N TRP A 158 -8.31 5.01 14.18
CA TRP A 158 -7.62 5.45 12.97
C TRP A 158 -7.73 6.95 12.85
N ASP A 159 -6.63 7.60 12.55
CA ASP A 159 -6.56 9.05 12.35
C ASP A 159 -5.85 9.42 11.05
N GLY A 160 -6.07 10.64 10.59
CA GLY A 160 -5.40 11.21 9.44
C GLY A 160 -5.71 12.67 9.23
N GLU A 161 -4.82 13.32 8.45
CA GLU A 161 -4.92 14.74 8.12
C GLU A 161 -4.45 14.98 6.69
N LEU A 162 -5.21 15.74 5.90
CA LEU A 162 -4.81 16.15 4.56
C LEU A 162 -3.74 17.25 4.63
N LEU A 163 -2.72 17.13 3.79
CA LEU A 163 -1.68 18.16 3.67
C LEU A 163 -2.24 19.43 3.04
N GLU A 164 -1.90 20.58 3.62
CA GLU A 164 -2.35 21.89 3.18
C GLU A 164 -1.29 22.66 2.39
N LYS A 165 -0.01 22.41 2.68
CA LYS A 165 1.10 23.13 2.07
C LYS A 165 1.53 22.47 0.78
N LEU A 166 1.81 23.30 -0.23
CA LEU A 166 2.13 22.84 -1.58
C LEU A 166 3.56 22.31 -1.72
N GLU A 167 4.55 23.08 -1.26
CA GLU A 167 5.96 22.82 -1.53
C GLU A 167 6.86 23.24 -0.38
N ALA A 168 7.95 22.51 -0.17
CA ALA A 168 9.12 22.95 0.56
C ALA A 168 10.28 23.18 -0.43
N LYS A 169 11.06 24.25 -0.24
CA LYS A 169 12.34 24.45 -0.91
C LYS A 169 13.45 24.36 0.12
N GLU A 170 14.44 23.53 -0.15
CA GLU A 170 15.59 23.38 0.75
C GLU A 170 16.34 24.71 0.91
N GLY A 171 16.75 25.01 2.15
CA GLY A 171 17.50 26.23 2.50
C GLY A 171 16.71 27.54 2.44
N LYS A 172 15.41 27.51 2.15
CA LYS A 172 14.53 28.68 2.21
C LYS A 172 13.45 28.48 3.26
N PRO A 173 12.96 29.59 3.87
CA PRO A 173 11.75 29.51 4.71
C PRO A 173 10.66 28.81 3.91
N LEU A 174 9.92 27.92 4.59
CA LEU A 174 8.78 27.23 4.01
C LEU A 174 7.92 28.23 3.24
N SER A 175 7.61 27.87 2.00
CA SER A 175 6.62 28.63 1.23
C SER A 175 5.32 28.63 2.06
N ASP A 176 4.80 29.81 2.39
CA ASP A 176 3.47 29.94 3.02
C ASP A 176 2.33 29.64 2.03
N LYS A 177 2.68 29.20 0.82
CA LYS A 177 1.70 28.81 -0.19
C LYS A 177 0.92 27.60 0.30
N THR A 178 -0.36 27.82 0.47
CA THR A 178 -1.33 26.76 0.76
C THR A 178 -2.09 26.39 -0.51
N ILE A 179 -2.65 25.20 -0.55
CA ILE A 179 -3.53 24.77 -1.64
C ILE A 179 -4.70 25.74 -1.78
N ALA A 180 -5.32 26.12 -0.67
CA ALA A 180 -6.45 27.06 -0.67
C ALA A 180 -6.06 28.46 -1.18
N GLY A 181 -4.84 28.92 -0.91
CA GLY A 181 -4.35 30.21 -1.39
C GLY A 181 -3.99 30.24 -2.86
N GLU A 182 -3.38 29.18 -3.38
CA GLU A 182 -2.95 29.10 -4.79
C GLU A 182 -4.05 28.56 -5.72
N TYR A 183 -4.87 27.64 -5.22
CA TYR A 183 -5.93 26.95 -5.98
C TYR A 183 -7.24 26.96 -5.19
N PRO A 184 -7.94 28.10 -5.07
CA PRO A 184 -9.13 28.25 -4.22
C PRO A 184 -10.29 27.33 -4.66
N ASP A 185 -10.34 26.93 -5.92
CA ASP A 185 -11.34 26.01 -6.44
C ASP A 185 -10.99 24.54 -6.23
N TYR A 186 -9.75 24.25 -5.82
CA TYR A 186 -9.30 22.89 -5.48
C TYR A 186 -9.65 22.55 -4.04
N GLN A 187 -10.93 22.29 -3.83
CA GLN A 187 -11.42 21.91 -2.52
C GLN A 187 -11.35 20.40 -2.36
N ARG A 188 -10.62 19.96 -1.36
CA ARG A 188 -10.63 18.57 -0.91
C ARG A 188 -11.60 18.46 0.27
N LYS A 189 -12.48 17.46 0.20
CA LYS A 189 -13.49 17.27 1.25
C LYS A 189 -13.48 15.83 1.72
N ILE A 190 -13.28 15.64 3.02
CA ILE A 190 -13.45 14.36 3.68
C ILE A 190 -14.93 14.17 4.00
N SER A 191 -15.45 12.97 3.77
CA SER A 191 -16.82 12.59 4.13
C SER A 191 -16.80 11.19 4.73
N ALA A 192 -17.53 10.99 5.83
CA ALA A 192 -17.66 9.68 6.46
C ALA A 192 -18.57 8.76 5.63
N THR A 193 -18.24 7.48 5.61
CA THR A 193 -19.11 6.39 5.12
C THR A 193 -19.42 5.44 6.27
N ARG A 194 -20.24 4.43 6.04
CA ARG A 194 -20.60 3.44 7.07
C ARG A 194 -19.40 2.66 7.59
N ASP A 195 -18.46 2.38 6.72
CA ASP A 195 -17.32 1.46 6.94
C ASP A 195 -15.96 2.14 6.69
N GLY A 196 -15.94 3.48 6.65
CA GLY A 196 -14.72 4.24 6.44
C GLY A 196 -14.97 5.69 6.07
N LEU A 197 -14.31 6.16 5.02
CA LEU A 197 -14.42 7.55 4.56
C LEU A 197 -14.08 7.68 3.07
N LYS A 198 -14.38 8.83 2.52
CA LYS A 198 -13.91 9.24 1.18
C LYS A 198 -13.41 10.68 1.18
N VAL A 199 -12.47 10.95 0.29
CA VAL A 199 -11.98 12.30 -0.04
C VAL A 199 -12.38 12.59 -1.48
N THR A 200 -13.08 13.69 -1.70
CA THR A 200 -13.39 14.22 -3.03
C THR A 200 -12.44 15.36 -3.35
N PHE A 201 -12.15 15.56 -4.64
CA PHE A 201 -11.23 16.58 -5.12
C PHE A 201 -11.95 17.56 -6.04
N GLY A 202 -11.71 18.85 -5.84
CA GLY A 202 -12.20 19.89 -6.73
C GLY A 202 -11.38 20.00 -8.01
N LYS A 203 -11.88 20.72 -9.00
CA LYS A 203 -11.20 20.99 -10.28
C LYS A 203 -10.25 22.15 -10.15
N VAL A 204 -9.02 22.02 -10.65
CA VAL A 204 -8.02 23.09 -10.63
C VAL A 204 -7.65 23.56 -12.02
N ARG A 205 -7.10 22.71 -12.86
CA ARG A 205 -6.64 23.04 -14.20
C ARG A 205 -6.35 21.78 -15.03
N ALA A 206 -6.27 21.96 -16.35
CA ALA A 206 -6.17 20.87 -17.31
C ALA A 206 -4.95 19.95 -17.09
N THR A 207 -3.79 20.48 -16.73
CA THR A 207 -2.56 19.70 -16.48
C THR A 207 -2.64 18.76 -15.27
N TRP A 208 -3.72 18.84 -14.49
CA TRP A 208 -3.96 18.00 -13.33
C TRP A 208 -5.28 17.22 -13.45
N ASP A 209 -5.78 17.05 -14.66
CA ASP A 209 -7.11 16.52 -14.92
C ASP A 209 -7.35 15.13 -14.33
N LEU A 210 -6.32 14.28 -14.21
CA LEU A 210 -6.47 12.97 -13.60
C LEU A 210 -6.91 13.02 -12.13
N LEU A 211 -6.44 14.01 -11.39
CA LEU A 211 -6.75 14.19 -9.97
C LEU A 211 -7.79 15.29 -9.74
N THR A 212 -7.87 16.27 -10.63
CA THR A 212 -8.53 17.56 -10.41
C THR A 212 -9.67 17.85 -11.37
N SER A 213 -10.21 16.81 -12.01
CA SER A 213 -11.40 16.89 -12.88
C SER A 213 -12.68 17.28 -12.13
N GLY A 214 -12.69 17.16 -10.79
CA GLY A 214 -13.89 17.30 -9.96
C GLY A 214 -14.68 16.00 -9.80
N GLU A 215 -14.26 14.91 -10.45
CA GLU A 215 -14.91 13.60 -10.38
C GLU A 215 -14.11 12.56 -9.60
N SER A 216 -12.81 12.83 -9.36
CA SER A 216 -11.94 11.86 -8.68
C SER A 216 -12.25 11.76 -7.19
N GLU A 217 -12.10 10.55 -6.68
CA GLU A 217 -12.28 10.23 -5.27
C GLU A 217 -11.14 9.33 -4.76
N TYR A 218 -10.79 9.53 -3.49
CA TYR A 218 -10.00 8.55 -2.74
C TYR A 218 -10.90 7.94 -1.67
N GLN A 219 -11.05 6.63 -1.67
CA GLN A 219 -11.99 5.92 -0.79
C GLN A 219 -11.25 4.96 0.13
N VAL A 220 -11.71 4.88 1.38
CA VAL A 220 -11.28 3.90 2.38
C VAL A 220 -12.48 3.11 2.83
N HIS A 221 -12.42 1.78 2.75
CA HIS A 221 -13.44 0.89 3.26
C HIS A 221 -12.80 -0.19 4.15
N LYS A 222 -13.42 -0.44 5.30
CA LYS A 222 -12.98 -1.42 6.29
C LYS A 222 -13.95 -2.60 6.35
N SER A 223 -13.44 -3.76 6.72
CA SER A 223 -14.24 -4.98 6.89
C SER A 223 -15.17 -4.97 8.14
N LEU A 224 -15.13 -3.89 8.91
CA LEU A 224 -16.01 -3.65 10.07
C LEU A 224 -16.57 -2.23 10.02
N PRO A 225 -17.75 -2.00 10.62
CA PRO A 225 -18.28 -0.65 10.80
C PRO A 225 -17.38 0.20 11.68
N VAL A 226 -17.25 1.48 11.37
CA VAL A 226 -16.50 2.46 12.15
C VAL A 226 -17.34 3.70 12.42
N GLN A 227 -17.07 4.35 13.54
CA GLN A 227 -17.63 5.68 13.85
C GLN A 227 -16.59 6.72 13.47
N THR A 228 -16.89 7.53 12.45
CA THR A 228 -15.96 8.52 11.91
C THR A 228 -16.42 9.92 12.24
N GLU A 229 -15.56 10.67 12.90
CA GLU A 229 -15.68 12.10 13.19
C GLU A 229 -14.75 12.88 12.26
N ILE A 230 -15.24 13.98 11.67
CA ILE A 230 -14.49 14.80 10.72
C ILE A 230 -14.43 16.23 11.28
N ASN A 231 -13.23 16.81 11.27
CA ASN A 231 -12.99 18.20 11.66
C ASN A 231 -12.07 18.86 10.61
N GLY A 232 -12.66 19.54 9.64
CA GLY A 232 -11.95 20.12 8.50
C GLY A 232 -11.20 19.06 7.69
N ASN A 233 -9.88 19.16 7.66
CA ASN A 233 -8.97 18.24 6.96
C ASN A 233 -8.51 17.05 7.80
N ARG A 234 -9.03 16.92 9.03
CA ARG A 234 -8.72 15.82 9.96
C ARG A 234 -9.91 14.90 10.12
N PHE A 235 -9.62 13.64 10.37
CA PHE A 235 -10.63 12.67 10.76
C PHE A 235 -10.11 11.73 11.84
N THR A 236 -11.06 11.15 12.57
CA THR A 236 -10.81 10.07 13.51
C THR A 236 -11.92 9.03 13.33
N SER A 237 -11.55 7.78 13.10
CA SER A 237 -12.47 6.64 13.01
C SER A 237 -12.22 5.69 14.18
N LYS A 238 -13.27 5.15 14.78
CA LYS A 238 -13.20 4.31 15.98
C LYS A 238 -13.96 3.01 15.78
N ALA A 239 -13.43 1.92 16.32
CA ALA A 239 -14.10 0.64 16.45
C ALA A 239 -13.65 -0.09 17.72
N HIS A 240 -14.45 -1.05 18.18
CA HIS A 240 -14.13 -1.92 19.30
C HIS A 240 -14.03 -3.37 18.82
N ILE A 241 -13.06 -4.12 19.36
CA ILE A 241 -12.90 -5.56 19.12
C ILE A 241 -12.71 -6.32 20.43
N ASN A 242 -13.19 -7.57 20.46
CA ASN A 242 -13.17 -8.42 21.65
C ASN A 242 -11.97 -9.41 21.67
N GLY A 243 -10.77 -8.93 21.36
CA GLY A 243 -9.56 -9.77 21.34
C GLY A 243 -8.97 -9.93 19.93
N SER A 244 -8.32 -11.06 19.68
CA SER A 244 -7.65 -11.33 18.41
C SER A 244 -8.60 -11.31 17.22
N THR A 245 -8.20 -10.65 16.14
CA THR A 245 -8.99 -10.56 14.91
C THR A 245 -8.11 -10.24 13.69
N THR A 246 -8.65 -10.50 12.51
CA THR A 246 -8.06 -10.01 11.23
C THR A 246 -9.03 -9.04 10.60
N LEU A 247 -8.54 -7.87 10.28
CA LEU A 247 -9.27 -6.79 9.62
C LEU A 247 -8.72 -6.57 8.22
N TYR A 248 -9.58 -6.13 7.33
CA TYR A 248 -9.21 -5.76 5.98
C TYR A 248 -9.63 -4.33 5.68
N THR A 249 -8.75 -3.58 5.03
CA THR A 249 -9.03 -2.21 4.58
C THR A 249 -8.66 -2.09 3.11
N THR A 250 -9.52 -1.48 2.31
CA THR A 250 -9.21 -1.10 0.92
C THR A 250 -8.97 0.38 0.82
N TYR A 251 -7.97 0.74 0.01
CA TYR A 251 -7.67 2.12 -0.37
C TYR A 251 -7.80 2.22 -1.89
N SER A 252 -8.70 3.04 -2.37
CA SER A 252 -9.00 3.14 -3.80
C SER A 252 -8.87 4.57 -4.30
N HIS A 253 -8.09 4.78 -5.36
CA HIS A 253 -8.01 6.05 -6.08
C HIS A 253 -8.74 5.91 -7.41
N LEU A 254 -9.83 6.63 -7.55
CA LEU A 254 -10.79 6.56 -8.63
C LEU A 254 -10.81 7.89 -9.37
N LEU A 255 -10.51 7.89 -10.65
CA LEU A 255 -10.23 9.09 -11.42
C LEU A 255 -11.47 9.71 -12.07
N THR A 256 -12.50 8.91 -12.26
CA THR A 256 -13.76 9.34 -12.91
C THR A 256 -14.99 8.77 -12.20
N ALA A 257 -16.15 9.39 -12.40
CA ALA A 257 -17.43 8.89 -11.90
C ALA A 257 -17.74 7.46 -12.40
N GLN A 258 -17.30 7.11 -13.61
CA GLN A 258 -17.45 5.76 -14.15
C GLN A 258 -16.60 4.76 -13.38
N GLU A 259 -15.33 5.09 -13.04
CA GLU A 259 -14.47 4.25 -12.23
C GLU A 259 -15.05 4.08 -10.82
N VAL A 260 -15.59 5.15 -10.21
CA VAL A 260 -16.28 5.09 -8.91
C VAL A 260 -17.40 4.04 -8.94
N SER A 261 -18.26 4.10 -9.93
CA SER A 261 -19.39 3.16 -10.07
C SER A 261 -18.92 1.71 -10.27
N LYS A 262 -17.90 1.51 -11.10
CA LYS A 262 -17.37 0.19 -11.45
C LYS A 262 -16.60 -0.47 -10.31
N GLU A 263 -15.74 0.30 -9.63
CA GLU A 263 -14.88 -0.22 -8.59
C GLU A 263 -15.64 -0.56 -7.29
N GLN A 264 -16.81 0.03 -7.06
CA GLN A 264 -17.63 -0.32 -5.88
C GLN A 264 -17.97 -1.81 -5.78
N MET A 265 -18.21 -2.48 -6.93
CA MET A 265 -18.43 -3.93 -6.94
C MET A 265 -17.13 -4.68 -6.62
N GLN A 266 -16.00 -4.23 -7.15
CA GLN A 266 -14.70 -4.83 -6.88
C GLN A 266 -14.31 -4.68 -5.40
N ILE A 267 -14.51 -3.50 -4.81
CA ILE A 267 -14.24 -3.26 -3.38
C ILE A 267 -15.02 -4.22 -2.50
N ARG A 268 -16.31 -4.42 -2.79
CA ARG A 268 -17.15 -5.40 -2.05
C ARG A 268 -16.63 -6.82 -2.21
N ASP A 269 -16.24 -7.21 -3.40
CA ASP A 269 -15.69 -8.53 -3.67
C ASP A 269 -14.33 -8.74 -2.99
N ILE A 270 -13.46 -7.74 -3.01
CA ILE A 270 -12.16 -7.76 -2.32
C ILE A 270 -12.37 -7.97 -0.82
N LEU A 271 -13.28 -7.22 -0.19
CA LEU A 271 -13.57 -7.33 1.25
C LEU A 271 -14.30 -8.64 1.60
N ALA A 272 -15.06 -9.22 0.68
CA ALA A 272 -15.73 -10.51 0.88
C ALA A 272 -14.77 -11.71 0.72
N ARG A 273 -13.74 -11.58 -0.11
CA ARG A 273 -12.78 -12.67 -0.42
C ARG A 273 -11.32 -12.19 -0.37
N PRO A 274 -10.89 -11.55 0.73
CA PRO A 274 -9.59 -10.88 0.79
C PRO A 274 -8.43 -11.86 0.58
N ALA A 275 -8.49 -13.07 1.10
CA ALA A 275 -7.47 -14.09 0.94
C ALA A 275 -7.20 -14.44 -0.53
N PHE A 276 -8.22 -14.43 -1.39
CA PHE A 276 -8.05 -14.64 -2.83
C PHE A 276 -7.16 -13.56 -3.45
N TYR A 277 -7.41 -12.29 -3.16
CA TYR A 277 -6.65 -11.17 -3.72
C TYR A 277 -5.22 -11.10 -3.16
N LEU A 278 -5.04 -11.37 -1.86
CA LEU A 278 -3.72 -11.42 -1.23
C LEU A 278 -2.86 -12.52 -1.86
N THR A 279 -3.41 -13.72 -2.00
CA THR A 279 -2.73 -14.88 -2.62
C THR A 279 -2.42 -14.60 -4.09
N ALA A 280 -3.36 -14.06 -4.85
CA ALA A 280 -3.16 -13.72 -6.26
C ALA A 280 -2.04 -12.68 -6.45
N SER A 281 -1.98 -11.67 -5.56
CA SER A 281 -0.90 -10.68 -5.58
C SER A 281 0.46 -11.31 -5.27
N GLN A 282 0.53 -12.18 -4.27
CA GLN A 282 1.75 -12.89 -3.91
C GLN A 282 2.25 -13.78 -5.06
N GLN A 283 1.38 -14.64 -5.59
CA GLN A 283 1.73 -15.54 -6.69
C GLN A 283 2.20 -14.79 -7.94
N ARG A 284 1.57 -13.67 -8.26
CA ARG A 284 2.00 -12.82 -9.38
C ARG A 284 3.42 -12.30 -9.20
N TRP A 285 3.81 -11.86 -8.01
CA TRP A 285 5.16 -11.39 -7.73
C TRP A 285 6.18 -12.53 -7.70
N GLU A 286 5.83 -13.70 -7.18
CA GLU A 286 6.66 -14.91 -7.27
C GLU A 286 6.94 -15.28 -8.74
N GLU A 287 5.92 -15.15 -9.61
CA GLU A 287 6.11 -15.38 -11.06
C GLU A 287 6.99 -14.31 -11.72
N TYR A 288 6.87 -13.04 -11.33
CA TYR A 288 7.75 -11.98 -11.85
C TYR A 288 9.20 -12.24 -11.48
N LEU A 289 9.45 -12.59 -10.22
CA LEU A 289 10.78 -12.96 -9.76
C LEU A 289 11.30 -14.19 -10.49
N LYS A 290 10.51 -15.24 -10.61
CA LYS A 290 10.88 -16.45 -11.34
C LYS A 290 11.24 -16.18 -12.81
N LYS A 291 10.50 -15.31 -13.47
CA LYS A 291 10.75 -14.93 -14.87
C LYS A 291 11.97 -14.02 -15.03
N GLY A 292 12.26 -13.19 -14.04
CA GLY A 292 13.36 -12.23 -14.11
C GLY A 292 14.68 -12.74 -13.54
N LEU A 293 14.66 -13.73 -12.65
CA LEU A 293 15.84 -14.30 -11.99
C LEU A 293 16.23 -15.63 -12.67
N THR A 294 16.71 -15.57 -13.90
CA THR A 294 17.00 -16.75 -14.72
C THR A 294 18.47 -17.16 -14.76
N ASN A 295 19.38 -16.30 -14.24
CA ASN A 295 20.80 -16.63 -14.20
C ASN A 295 21.16 -17.39 -12.91
N PRO A 296 21.48 -18.70 -12.98
CA PRO A 296 21.82 -19.51 -11.80
C PRO A 296 23.19 -19.14 -11.20
N ASP A 297 24.06 -18.49 -11.99
CA ASP A 297 25.40 -18.09 -11.57
C ASP A 297 25.46 -16.63 -11.06
N ALA A 298 24.31 -15.98 -10.90
CA ALA A 298 24.24 -14.62 -10.39
C ALA A 298 24.67 -14.56 -8.92
N THR A 299 25.54 -13.60 -8.60
CA THR A 299 25.87 -13.33 -7.18
C THR A 299 24.66 -12.77 -6.43
N PRO A 300 24.65 -12.80 -5.09
CA PRO A 300 23.59 -12.19 -4.29
C PRO A 300 23.35 -10.71 -4.64
N GLU A 301 24.42 -9.95 -4.90
CA GLU A 301 24.35 -8.55 -5.30
C GLU A 301 23.71 -8.37 -6.68
N GLN A 302 24.09 -9.19 -7.66
CA GLN A 302 23.50 -9.19 -8.99
C GLN A 302 22.02 -9.56 -8.94
N THR A 303 21.67 -10.57 -8.14
CA THR A 303 20.28 -10.96 -7.91
C THR A 303 19.48 -9.81 -7.29
N ARG A 304 20.04 -9.13 -6.30
CA ARG A 304 19.39 -7.97 -5.65
C ARG A 304 19.18 -6.81 -6.64
N VAL A 305 20.12 -6.54 -7.53
CA VAL A 305 19.97 -5.55 -8.61
C VAL A 305 18.87 -5.95 -9.58
N ALA A 306 18.79 -7.23 -9.96
CA ALA A 306 17.74 -7.72 -10.84
C ALA A 306 16.34 -7.59 -10.18
N VAL A 307 16.20 -7.92 -8.89
CA VAL A 307 14.97 -7.70 -8.14
C VAL A 307 14.59 -6.23 -8.11
N LYS A 308 15.56 -5.33 -7.87
CA LYS A 308 15.32 -3.88 -7.91
C LYS A 308 14.80 -3.43 -9.27
N ALA A 309 15.35 -3.95 -10.36
CA ALA A 309 14.89 -3.63 -11.71
C ALA A 309 13.44 -4.11 -11.94
N ILE A 310 13.10 -5.32 -11.48
CA ILE A 310 11.74 -5.87 -11.57
C ILE A 310 10.76 -4.99 -10.79
N GLU A 311 11.08 -4.62 -9.55
CA GLU A 311 10.23 -3.73 -8.75
C GLU A 311 10.07 -2.34 -9.38
N THR A 312 11.16 -1.77 -9.95
CA THR A 312 11.14 -0.46 -10.58
C THR A 312 10.27 -0.47 -11.84
N LEU A 313 10.40 -1.48 -12.69
CA LEU A 313 9.59 -1.60 -13.92
C LEU A 313 8.10 -1.73 -13.59
N ASN A 314 7.75 -2.59 -12.64
CA ASN A 314 6.34 -2.76 -12.21
C ASN A 314 5.80 -1.49 -11.52
N GLY A 315 6.63 -0.81 -10.73
CA GLY A 315 6.25 0.44 -10.05
C GLY A 315 6.08 1.64 -10.99
N ASN A 316 6.72 1.64 -12.16
CA ASN A 316 6.64 2.73 -13.13
C ASN A 316 5.59 2.51 -14.22
N TRP A 317 5.14 1.28 -14.44
CA TRP A 317 4.06 1.03 -15.37
C TRP A 317 2.74 1.61 -14.85
N ARG A 318 1.92 2.16 -15.76
CA ARG A 318 0.59 2.70 -15.44
C ARG A 318 -0.48 2.05 -16.28
N SER A 319 -1.57 1.67 -15.62
CA SER A 319 -2.77 1.20 -16.31
C SER A 319 -3.53 2.38 -16.92
N PRO A 320 -4.27 2.21 -18.01
CA PRO A 320 -5.18 3.23 -18.50
C PRO A 320 -6.11 3.72 -17.39
N GLY A 321 -6.31 5.05 -17.28
CA GLY A 321 -7.15 5.63 -16.25
C GLY A 321 -7.51 7.08 -16.55
N GLY A 322 -8.72 7.49 -16.19
CA GLY A 322 -9.20 8.83 -16.47
C GLY A 322 -9.13 9.18 -17.96
N ALA A 323 -8.44 10.26 -18.29
CA ALA A 323 -8.21 10.70 -19.67
C ALA A 323 -7.05 9.96 -20.37
N VAL A 324 -6.22 9.22 -19.64
CA VAL A 324 -5.06 8.48 -20.17
C VAL A 324 -5.52 7.13 -20.70
N LYS A 325 -5.22 6.85 -21.97
CA LYS A 325 -5.61 5.61 -22.67
C LYS A 325 -4.44 4.66 -22.84
#